data_165eaa51d9dad58f24886a0f4fedc1ef
#
_entry.id   165eaa51d9dad58f24886a0f4fedc1ef
#
_cell.length_a   1.000
_cell.length_b   1.000
_cell.length_c   1.000
_cell.angle_alpha   90.00
_cell.angle_beta   90.00
_cell.angle_gamma   90.00
#
_symmetry.space_group_name_H-M   'P 1'
#
loop_
_entity.id
_entity.type
_entity.pdbx_description
1 polymer ?
#
loop_
_entity_poly.entity_id
_entity_poly.type
_entity_poly.pdbx_seq_one_letter_code
_entity_poly.pdbx_strand_id
1 'polypeptide(L)'
;EGRGFDETGEKTVSIVTLGDGECSLEPVCIASRRYEILKIDVTGTDPLLAIHTSLPDETVKDVYRIILTGESDTSPDLSRLHYNLEELFFELQLRDETRLRRSVWERAGDDTLRGLFLKKLRAKYDAARDDEQRRRIEQAARWGLAALDNMEEVAKHEDQ
;
A
#
# COMPACT_ATOMS: atom_id res chain seq x y z
N GLU A 1 10.84 -23.10 13.50
CA GLU A 1 10.47 -21.71 13.22
C GLU A 1 11.51 -21.08 12.30
N GLY A 2 11.08 -20.17 11.41
CA GLY A 2 11.99 -19.31 10.66
C GLY A 2 12.80 -18.42 11.61
N ARG A 3 13.93 -17.90 11.15
CA ARG A 3 14.79 -17.04 11.97
C ARG A 3 14.42 -15.56 11.88
N GLY A 4 13.54 -15.22 10.94
CA GLY A 4 13.12 -13.85 10.72
C GLY A 4 12.32 -13.69 9.42
N PHE A 5 12.11 -12.44 9.01
CA PHE A 5 11.36 -12.09 7.81
C PHE A 5 12.10 -12.34 6.48
N ASP A 6 13.31 -12.79 6.53
CA ASP A 6 14.08 -13.33 5.39
C ASP A 6 13.73 -14.80 5.08
N GLU A 7 13.02 -15.45 6.01
CA GLU A 7 12.57 -16.82 5.90
C GLU A 7 11.07 -16.96 6.14
N THR A 8 10.25 -16.34 5.29
CA THR A 8 8.77 -16.36 5.40
C THR A 8 8.15 -17.72 5.07
N GLY A 9 6.88 -17.90 5.47
CA GLY A 9 6.05 -19.05 5.15
C GLY A 9 6.33 -20.30 6.01
N GLU A 10 5.76 -21.41 5.59
CA GLU A 10 5.86 -22.70 6.29
C GLU A 10 7.27 -23.26 6.27
N LYS A 11 7.67 -23.91 7.38
CA LYS A 11 8.94 -24.64 7.46
C LYS A 11 8.66 -26.13 7.61
N THR A 12 9.23 -26.90 6.70
CA THR A 12 9.05 -28.34 6.64
C THR A 12 10.39 -29.05 6.80
N VAL A 13 10.34 -30.25 7.30
CA VAL A 13 11.40 -31.25 7.17
C VAL A 13 10.95 -32.35 6.23
N SER A 14 11.88 -32.95 5.52
CA SER A 14 11.57 -34.09 4.65
C SER A 14 11.94 -35.37 5.38
N ILE A 15 10.96 -36.25 5.57
CA ILE A 15 11.21 -37.62 5.98
C ILE A 15 11.55 -38.43 4.73
N VAL A 16 12.75 -38.99 4.70
CA VAL A 16 13.20 -39.81 3.57
C VAL A 16 13.20 -41.26 3.99
N THR A 17 12.43 -42.08 3.31
CA THR A 17 12.44 -43.55 3.48
C THR A 17 13.13 -44.19 2.30
N LEU A 18 14.16 -44.98 2.61
CA LEU A 18 14.95 -45.72 1.62
C LEU A 18 14.72 -47.22 1.82
N GLY A 19 14.37 -47.93 0.78
CA GLY A 19 14.18 -49.40 0.81
C GLY A 19 14.16 -50.01 -0.58
N ASP A 20 14.79 -51.16 -0.76
CA ASP A 20 14.74 -52.02 -1.96
C ASP A 20 14.79 -51.32 -3.32
N GLY A 21 15.56 -50.23 -3.42
CA GLY A 21 15.72 -49.46 -4.65
C GLY A 21 14.66 -48.33 -4.83
N GLU A 22 13.78 -48.19 -3.87
CA GLU A 22 12.80 -47.10 -3.82
C GLU A 22 13.20 -46.02 -2.81
N CYS A 23 12.90 -44.77 -3.16
CA CYS A 23 13.08 -43.60 -2.29
C CYS A 23 11.76 -42.84 -2.21
N SER A 24 11.19 -42.73 -1.03
CA SER A 24 10.01 -41.85 -0.81
C SER A 24 10.41 -40.66 0.03
N LEU A 25 9.79 -39.52 -0.26
CA LEU A 25 10.04 -38.24 0.38
C LEU A 25 8.72 -37.64 0.84
N GLU A 26 8.58 -37.46 2.15
CA GLU A 26 7.36 -36.90 2.75
C GLU A 26 7.72 -35.56 3.46
N PRO A 27 7.22 -34.41 3.00
CA PRO A 27 7.39 -33.15 3.69
C PRO A 27 6.47 -33.09 4.90
N VAL A 28 7.02 -32.80 6.08
CA VAL A 28 6.26 -32.61 7.33
C VAL A 28 6.47 -31.21 7.84
N CYS A 29 5.37 -30.45 8.03
CA CYS A 29 5.44 -29.12 8.62
C CYS A 29 5.81 -29.23 10.11
N ILE A 30 6.86 -28.52 10.51
CA ILE A 30 7.38 -28.52 11.89
C ILE A 30 7.30 -27.14 12.55
N ALA A 31 7.04 -26.10 11.78
CA ALA A 31 6.93 -24.74 12.31
C ALA A 31 5.60 -24.56 13.07
N SER A 32 5.68 -24.10 14.31
CA SER A 32 4.52 -23.70 15.09
C SER A 32 4.07 -22.27 14.74
N ARG A 33 4.93 -21.47 14.11
CA ARG A 33 4.68 -20.09 13.69
C ARG A 33 5.34 -19.80 12.36
N ARG A 34 4.74 -18.91 11.59
CA ARG A 34 5.27 -18.40 10.33
C ARG A 34 5.65 -16.93 10.48
N TYR A 35 6.66 -16.52 9.72
CA TYR A 35 6.93 -15.12 9.47
C TYR A 35 6.26 -14.74 8.16
N GLU A 36 5.42 -13.71 8.18
CA GLU A 36 4.66 -13.26 7.02
C GLU A 36 4.87 -11.76 6.79
N ILE A 37 4.94 -11.36 5.52
CA ILE A 37 5.05 -9.96 5.13
C ILE A 37 3.83 -9.62 4.28
N LEU A 38 3.04 -8.63 4.73
CA LEU A 38 1.93 -8.07 3.97
C LEU A 38 2.25 -6.65 3.55
N LYS A 39 2.12 -6.35 2.25
CA LYS A 39 2.14 -4.99 1.71
C LYS A 39 0.71 -4.58 1.43
N ILE A 40 0.27 -3.50 2.07
CA ILE A 40 -1.12 -3.03 2.02
C ILE A 40 -1.14 -1.61 1.49
N ASP A 41 -1.85 -1.42 0.37
CA ASP A 41 -2.08 -0.10 -0.19
C ASP A 41 -3.23 0.59 0.56
N VAL A 42 -2.93 1.73 1.18
CA VAL A 42 -3.89 2.54 1.94
C VAL A 42 -4.40 3.76 1.17
N THR A 43 -4.17 3.82 -0.13
CA THR A 43 -4.58 4.96 -0.96
C THR A 43 -6.09 5.17 -0.91
N GLY A 44 -6.52 6.29 -0.33
CA GLY A 44 -7.94 6.66 -0.25
C GLY A 44 -8.79 5.84 0.73
N THR A 45 -8.16 5.03 1.57
CA THR A 45 -8.82 4.18 2.57
C THR A 45 -8.21 4.42 3.94
N ASP A 46 -9.01 4.26 4.99
CA ASP A 46 -8.48 4.25 6.36
C ASP A 46 -7.50 3.08 6.54
N PRO A 47 -6.29 3.32 7.07
CA PRO A 47 -5.27 2.29 7.22
C PRO A 47 -5.72 1.09 8.06
N LEU A 48 -6.48 1.32 9.14
CA LEU A 48 -6.98 0.25 10.00
C LEU A 48 -7.96 -0.65 9.24
N LEU A 49 -8.87 -0.04 8.47
CA LEU A 49 -9.83 -0.77 7.64
C LEU A 49 -9.12 -1.55 6.52
N ALA A 50 -8.14 -0.93 5.86
CA ALA A 50 -7.36 -1.60 4.81
C ALA A 50 -6.63 -2.83 5.35
N ILE A 51 -6.05 -2.74 6.56
CA ILE A 51 -5.40 -3.87 7.21
C ILE A 51 -6.44 -4.97 7.49
N HIS A 52 -7.53 -4.67 8.19
CA HIS A 52 -8.54 -5.67 8.53
C HIS A 52 -9.11 -6.42 7.33
N THR A 53 -9.32 -5.73 6.21
CA THR A 53 -9.84 -6.36 4.99
C THR A 53 -8.82 -7.22 4.24
N SER A 54 -7.53 -7.04 4.54
CA SER A 54 -6.43 -7.75 3.88
C SER A 54 -5.88 -8.92 4.69
N LEU A 55 -6.29 -9.04 5.96
CA LEU A 55 -5.82 -10.12 6.83
C LEU A 55 -6.46 -11.46 6.44
N PRO A 56 -5.69 -12.57 6.46
CA PRO A 56 -6.25 -13.92 6.40
C PRO A 56 -6.97 -14.28 7.72
N ASP A 57 -7.77 -15.36 7.68
CA ASP A 57 -8.61 -15.77 8.80
C ASP A 57 -7.83 -16.15 10.07
N GLU A 58 -6.62 -16.70 9.93
CA GLU A 58 -5.80 -17.16 11.06
C GLU A 58 -4.46 -16.42 11.08
N THR A 59 -4.30 -15.46 12.02
CA THR A 59 -3.07 -14.67 12.17
C THR A 59 -2.45 -14.75 13.58
N VAL A 60 -3.24 -15.15 14.60
CA VAL A 60 -2.90 -15.08 16.03
C VAL A 60 -1.62 -15.86 16.39
N LYS A 61 -1.29 -16.89 15.65
CA LYS A 61 -0.09 -17.73 15.92
C LYS A 61 1.17 -17.23 15.25
N ASP A 62 1.05 -16.35 14.27
CA ASP A 62 2.13 -16.00 13.37
C ASP A 62 2.71 -14.61 13.65
N VAL A 63 3.90 -14.36 13.16
CA VAL A 63 4.62 -13.09 13.25
C VAL A 63 4.43 -12.33 11.94
N TYR A 64 3.83 -11.16 12.01
CA TYR A 64 3.53 -10.36 10.82
C TYR A 64 4.35 -9.09 10.76
N ARG A 65 4.82 -8.78 9.56
CA ARG A 65 5.28 -7.45 9.18
C ARG A 65 4.31 -6.87 8.17
N ILE A 66 3.59 -5.83 8.57
CA ILE A 66 2.69 -5.09 7.69
C ILE A 66 3.39 -3.83 7.23
N ILE A 67 3.50 -3.67 5.92
CA ILE A 67 4.10 -2.51 5.26
C ILE A 67 2.98 -1.73 4.59
N LEU A 68 2.70 -0.54 5.11
CA LEU A 68 1.72 0.37 4.51
C LEU A 68 2.36 1.05 3.30
N THR A 69 1.68 1.02 2.18
CA THR A 69 2.14 1.60 0.91
C THR A 69 1.05 2.50 0.32
N GLY A 70 1.37 3.16 -0.79
CA GLY A 70 0.43 4.03 -1.49
C GLY A 70 0.51 5.49 -1.05
N GLU A 71 -0.56 6.25 -1.32
CA GLU A 71 -0.65 7.67 -0.98
C GLU A 71 -1.59 7.88 0.20
N SER A 72 -1.14 8.67 1.18
CA SER A 72 -1.93 9.09 2.34
C SER A 72 -1.94 10.60 2.49
N ASP A 73 -3.03 11.16 2.99
CA ASP A 73 -3.14 12.61 3.22
C ASP A 73 -2.31 13.06 4.44
N THR A 74 -2.09 12.14 5.38
CA THR A 74 -1.25 12.33 6.57
C THR A 74 -0.44 11.06 6.83
N SER A 75 0.70 11.17 7.49
CA SER A 75 1.45 9.99 7.94
C SER A 75 0.60 9.16 8.90
N PRO A 76 0.47 7.84 8.67
CA PRO A 76 -0.28 6.95 9.56
C PRO A 76 0.31 6.93 10.98
N ASP A 77 -0.54 6.98 11.99
CA ASP A 77 -0.13 6.80 13.39
C ASP A 77 0.11 5.30 13.67
N LEU A 78 1.36 4.88 13.51
CA LEU A 78 1.75 3.47 13.71
C LEU A 78 1.54 3.00 15.13
N SER A 79 1.66 3.87 16.13
CA SER A 79 1.47 3.49 17.55
C SER A 79 0.01 3.16 17.82
N ARG A 80 -0.90 3.97 17.30
CA ARG A 80 -2.33 3.74 17.39
C ARG A 80 -2.77 2.51 16.62
N LEU A 81 -2.22 2.29 15.42
CA LEU A 81 -2.49 1.10 14.62
C LEU A 81 -2.00 -0.16 15.34
N HIS A 82 -0.79 -0.12 15.88
CA HIS A 82 -0.22 -1.24 16.63
C HIS A 82 -1.12 -1.63 17.81
N TYR A 83 -1.51 -0.65 18.63
CA TYR A 83 -2.39 -0.86 19.78
C TYR A 83 -3.73 -1.52 19.42
N ASN A 84 -4.32 -1.16 18.26
CA ASN A 84 -5.59 -1.74 17.82
C ASN A 84 -5.47 -3.13 17.20
N LEU A 85 -4.27 -3.55 16.81
CA LEU A 85 -4.04 -4.75 16.01
C LEU A 85 -3.20 -5.82 16.73
N GLU A 86 -2.47 -5.47 17.79
CA GLU A 86 -1.48 -6.36 18.42
C GLU A 86 -2.06 -7.69 18.88
N GLU A 87 -3.31 -7.71 19.36
CA GLU A 87 -3.99 -8.93 19.83
C GLU A 87 -4.31 -9.92 18.70
N LEU A 88 -4.27 -9.48 17.44
CA LEU A 88 -4.55 -10.33 16.28
C LEU A 88 -3.33 -11.16 15.84
N PHE A 89 -2.17 -10.94 16.42
CA PHE A 89 -0.91 -11.56 16.00
C PHE A 89 -0.14 -12.08 17.21
N PHE A 90 0.75 -13.04 16.96
CA PHE A 90 1.74 -13.40 17.99
C PHE A 90 2.75 -12.25 18.19
N GLU A 91 3.22 -11.65 17.11
CA GLU A 91 4.03 -10.43 17.08
C GLU A 91 3.71 -9.63 15.83
N LEU A 92 3.60 -8.33 15.97
CA LEU A 92 3.30 -7.40 14.89
C LEU A 92 4.39 -6.35 14.73
N GLN A 93 4.90 -6.21 13.51
CA GLN A 93 5.75 -5.09 13.10
C GLN A 93 5.02 -4.26 12.04
N LEU A 94 4.89 -2.97 12.27
CA LEU A 94 4.35 -2.02 11.30
C LEU A 94 5.47 -1.18 10.68
N ARG A 95 5.40 -0.99 9.37
CA ARG A 95 6.26 -0.06 8.62
C ARG A 95 5.42 0.86 7.77
N ASP A 96 5.80 2.14 7.77
CA ASP A 96 5.20 3.15 6.90
C ASP A 96 6.13 3.40 5.71
N GLU A 97 5.71 2.99 4.53
CA GLU A 97 6.29 3.30 3.23
C GLU A 97 5.31 4.11 2.37
N THR A 98 4.30 4.74 3.01
CA THR A 98 3.37 5.60 2.32
C THR A 98 4.05 6.88 1.84
N ARG A 99 3.47 7.48 0.83
CA ARG A 99 3.88 8.80 0.36
C ARG A 99 2.78 9.80 0.70
N LEU A 100 3.18 10.95 1.22
CA LEU A 100 2.22 12.03 1.41
C LEU A 100 1.64 12.42 0.05
N ARG A 101 0.32 12.43 -0.01
CA ARG A 101 -0.40 12.89 -1.20
C ARG A 101 -0.07 14.37 -1.43
N ARG A 102 0.66 14.65 -2.50
CA ARG A 102 0.88 16.04 -2.91
C ARG A 102 -0.46 16.66 -3.27
N SER A 103 -0.75 17.80 -2.67
CA SER A 103 -1.94 18.55 -3.03
C SER A 103 -1.87 18.88 -4.52
N VAL A 104 -2.87 18.44 -5.27
CA VAL A 104 -3.00 18.77 -6.70
C VAL A 104 -2.97 20.29 -6.94
N TRP A 105 -3.26 21.04 -5.89
CA TRP A 105 -3.35 22.51 -5.90
C TRP A 105 -2.02 23.24 -5.63
N GLU A 106 -0.92 22.54 -5.30
CA GLU A 106 0.37 23.17 -4.98
C GLU A 106 0.86 24.11 -6.10
N ARG A 107 0.61 23.73 -7.35
CA ARG A 107 1.02 24.51 -8.52
C ARG A 107 -0.07 25.43 -9.07
N ALA A 108 -1.17 25.63 -8.36
CA ALA A 108 -2.24 26.54 -8.81
C ALA A 108 -1.82 28.01 -8.86
N GLY A 109 -0.68 28.37 -8.25
CA GLY A 109 -0.08 29.71 -8.30
C GLY A 109 0.95 29.91 -9.40
N ASP A 110 1.35 28.86 -10.13
CA ASP A 110 2.37 28.93 -11.17
C ASP A 110 1.85 29.71 -12.39
N ASP A 111 2.71 30.53 -13.00
CA ASP A 111 2.40 31.28 -14.23
C ASP A 111 2.59 30.40 -15.48
N THR A 112 1.94 29.27 -15.50
CA THR A 112 2.00 28.25 -16.54
C THR A 112 0.60 27.82 -16.96
N LEU A 113 0.48 27.12 -18.10
CA LEU A 113 -0.80 26.53 -18.52
C LEU A 113 -1.38 25.60 -17.43
N ARG A 114 -0.53 24.82 -16.77
CA ARG A 114 -0.91 23.94 -15.65
C ARG A 114 -1.43 24.75 -14.47
N GLY A 115 -0.72 25.80 -14.08
CA GLY A 115 -1.15 26.67 -12.98
C GLY A 115 -2.48 27.35 -13.28
N LEU A 116 -2.68 27.84 -14.49
CA LEU A 116 -3.96 28.44 -14.92
C LEU A 116 -5.11 27.42 -14.92
N PHE A 117 -4.86 26.20 -15.38
CA PHE A 117 -5.81 25.09 -15.34
C PHE A 117 -6.22 24.76 -13.89
N LEU A 118 -5.23 24.58 -13.02
CA LEU A 118 -5.46 24.29 -11.60
C LEU A 118 -6.18 25.43 -10.89
N LYS A 119 -5.82 26.68 -11.16
CA LYS A 119 -6.47 27.86 -10.59
C LYS A 119 -7.98 27.90 -10.91
N LYS A 120 -8.35 27.59 -12.16
CA LYS A 120 -9.76 27.51 -12.56
C LYS A 120 -10.52 26.38 -11.89
N LEU A 121 -9.90 25.21 -11.72
CA LEU A 121 -10.52 24.09 -11.02
C LEU A 121 -10.59 24.33 -9.51
N ARG A 122 -9.59 24.96 -8.92
CA ARG A 122 -9.58 25.34 -7.50
C ARG A 122 -10.77 26.24 -7.15
N ALA A 123 -11.05 27.23 -7.98
CA ALA A 123 -12.21 28.09 -7.77
C ALA A 123 -13.55 27.31 -7.77
N LYS A 124 -13.66 26.27 -8.62
CA LYS A 124 -14.83 25.37 -8.62
C LYS A 124 -14.85 24.45 -7.39
N TYR A 125 -13.70 23.98 -6.94
CA TYR A 125 -13.55 23.15 -5.74
C TYR A 125 -13.99 23.93 -4.48
N ASP A 126 -13.54 25.19 -4.37
CA ASP A 126 -13.88 26.05 -3.23
C ASP A 126 -15.37 26.44 -3.23
N ALA A 127 -16.01 26.50 -4.41
CA ALA A 127 -17.45 26.75 -4.56
C ALA A 127 -18.33 25.50 -4.47
N ALA A 128 -17.74 24.31 -4.36
CA ALA A 128 -18.47 23.04 -4.31
C ALA A 128 -19.31 22.91 -3.03
N ARG A 129 -20.54 22.41 -3.17
CA ARG A 129 -21.54 22.35 -2.08
C ARG A 129 -21.42 21.09 -1.21
N ASP A 130 -20.83 20.04 -1.75
CA ASP A 130 -20.69 18.75 -1.09
C ASP A 130 -19.32 18.11 -1.37
N ASP A 131 -18.97 17.10 -0.56
CA ASP A 131 -17.69 16.41 -0.65
C ASP A 131 -17.58 15.52 -1.89
N GLU A 132 -18.71 15.03 -2.44
CA GLU A 132 -18.70 14.25 -3.66
C GLU A 132 -18.30 15.13 -4.86
N GLN A 133 -18.83 16.32 -4.94
CA GLN A 133 -18.47 17.29 -5.97
C GLN A 133 -16.99 17.71 -5.85
N ARG A 134 -16.50 17.91 -4.63
CA ARG A 134 -15.08 18.20 -4.37
C ARG A 134 -14.19 17.08 -4.86
N ARG A 135 -14.50 15.83 -4.53
CA ARG A 135 -13.75 14.65 -4.99
C ARG A 135 -13.70 14.53 -6.51
N ARG A 136 -14.82 14.77 -7.19
CA ARG A 136 -14.91 14.77 -8.66
C ARG A 136 -14.02 15.84 -9.28
N ILE A 137 -14.01 17.05 -8.71
CA ILE A 137 -13.17 18.15 -9.20
C ILE A 137 -11.69 17.86 -8.99
N GLU A 138 -11.32 17.31 -7.84
CA GLU A 138 -9.93 16.90 -7.55
C GLU A 138 -9.46 15.78 -8.50
N GLN A 139 -10.30 14.79 -8.76
CA GLN A 139 -10.01 13.74 -9.71
C GLN A 139 -9.86 14.28 -11.13
N ALA A 140 -10.71 15.21 -11.55
CA ALA A 140 -10.58 15.87 -12.84
C ALA A 140 -9.28 16.68 -12.94
N ALA A 141 -8.85 17.33 -11.85
CA ALA A 141 -7.56 18.02 -11.81
C ALA A 141 -6.37 17.07 -11.99
N ARG A 142 -6.39 15.90 -11.32
CA ARG A 142 -5.36 14.86 -11.47
C ARG A 142 -5.27 14.33 -12.90
N TRP A 143 -6.39 13.98 -13.49
CA TRP A 143 -6.44 13.49 -14.87
C TRP A 143 -6.01 14.54 -15.89
N GLY A 144 -6.43 15.79 -15.69
CA GLY A 144 -6.02 16.88 -16.57
C GLY A 144 -4.53 17.18 -16.51
N LEU A 145 -3.93 17.13 -15.32
CA LEU A 145 -2.47 17.24 -15.17
C LEU A 145 -1.74 16.08 -15.88
N ALA A 146 -2.18 14.85 -15.69
CA ALA A 146 -1.59 13.68 -16.36
C ALA A 146 -1.68 13.80 -17.90
N ALA A 147 -2.80 14.31 -18.43
CA ALA A 147 -2.94 14.57 -19.86
C ALA A 147 -1.98 15.65 -20.37
N LEU A 148 -1.80 16.73 -19.59
CA LEU A 148 -0.83 17.79 -19.94
C LEU A 148 0.62 17.30 -19.89
N ASP A 149 0.95 16.42 -18.93
CA ASP A 149 2.29 15.81 -18.85
C ASP A 149 2.59 14.94 -20.08
N ASN A 150 1.64 14.10 -20.48
CA ASN A 150 1.80 13.26 -21.67
C ASN A 150 1.95 14.08 -22.97
N MET A 151 1.24 15.21 -23.09
CA MET A 151 1.37 16.09 -24.25
C MET A 151 2.77 16.74 -24.34
N GLU A 152 3.38 17.10 -23.21
CA GLU A 152 4.73 17.68 -23.20
C GLU A 152 5.82 16.63 -23.54
N GLU A 153 5.61 15.35 -23.17
CA GLU A 153 6.52 14.27 -23.56
C GLU A 153 6.49 14.01 -25.06
N VAL A 154 5.29 14.00 -25.67
CA VAL A 154 5.12 13.83 -27.12
C VAL A 154 5.77 14.97 -27.89
N ALA A 155 5.55 16.22 -27.47
CA ALA A 155 6.14 17.39 -28.14
C ALA A 155 7.69 17.38 -28.10
N LYS A 156 8.31 16.89 -27.02
CA LYS A 156 9.77 16.75 -26.92
C LYS A 156 10.37 15.67 -27.82
N HIS A 157 9.58 14.67 -28.22
CA HIS A 157 10.01 13.60 -29.12
C HIS A 157 9.86 13.95 -30.60
N GLU A 158 9.01 14.93 -30.94
CA GLU A 158 8.85 15.41 -32.31
C GLU A 158 9.94 16.43 -32.77
N ASP A 159 10.66 17.04 -31.81
CA ASP A 159 11.73 18.02 -32.05
C ASP A 159 13.16 17.38 -32.08
N GLN A 160 13.29 16.05 -32.09
CA GLN A 160 14.55 15.30 -32.26
C GLN A 160 14.59 14.57 -33.59
#